data_a2a12acf12249913710c810d0256ecbd
#
_entry.id   a2a12acf12249913710c810d0256ecbd
#
_cell.length_a   1.000
_cell.length_b   1.000
_cell.length_c   1.000
_cell.angle_alpha   90.00
_cell.angle_beta   90.00
_cell.angle_gamma   90.00
#
_symmetry.space_group_name_H-M   'P 1'
#
loop_
_entity.id
_entity.type
_entity.pdbx_description
1 polymer ?
#
loop_
_entity_poly.entity_id
_entity_poly.type
_entity_poly.pdbx_seq_one_letter_code
_entity_poly.pdbx_strand_id
1 'polypeptide(L)'
;MRNFDFSPLYRSTIGFDHLSSLLDAVNRNDATQPSYPPYNIELIDKDKYQITMAIAGFVEDELELQSEKQTLTVKGKKEGSEEGRNFLHQGIAARNFERRFQLAXHVEVVGATLANGLLHIDLVRVIPEAMRPKQIPINAEKPKLVDLGKQSAA
;
A
#
# COMPACT_ATOMS: atom_id res chain seq x y z
N MET A 1 23.53 -10.78 -21.08
CA MET A 1 22.18 -10.25 -20.93
C MET A 1 22.01 -9.62 -19.55
N ARG A 2 21.59 -8.36 -19.56
CA ARG A 2 21.32 -7.70 -18.29
C ARG A 2 19.92 -8.09 -17.81
N ASN A 3 19.86 -8.79 -16.70
CA ASN A 3 18.58 -9.09 -16.09
C ASN A 3 18.13 -7.88 -15.29
N PHE A 4 17.02 -7.29 -15.69
CA PHE A 4 16.47 -6.17 -14.95
C PHE A 4 15.74 -6.71 -13.73
N ASP A 5 16.14 -6.20 -12.59
CA ASP A 5 15.52 -6.57 -11.32
C ASP A 5 14.39 -5.60 -11.03
N PHE A 6 13.15 -6.09 -11.11
CA PHE A 6 11.97 -5.28 -10.83
C PHE A 6 11.47 -5.42 -9.40
N SER A 7 12.20 -6.18 -8.57
CA SER A 7 11.74 -6.39 -7.20
C SER A 7 11.64 -5.10 -6.39
N PRO A 8 12.48 -4.05 -6.62
CA PRO A 8 12.24 -2.80 -5.90
C PRO A 8 10.89 -2.15 -6.20
N LEU A 9 10.29 -2.46 -7.36
CA LEU A 9 8.98 -1.91 -7.70
C LEU A 9 7.87 -2.54 -6.86
N TYR A 10 8.05 -3.79 -6.39
CA TYR A 10 7.05 -4.49 -5.61
C TYR A 10 7.11 -4.15 -4.12
N ARG A 11 8.26 -3.67 -3.64
CA ARG A 11 8.49 -3.50 -2.21
C ARG A 11 7.73 -2.35 -1.59
N SER A 12 7.37 -1.37 -2.40
CA SER A 12 6.68 -0.19 -1.88
C SER A 12 5.48 0.20 -2.72
N THR A 13 5.00 -0.69 -3.58
CA THR A 13 3.84 -0.43 -4.45
C THR A 13 2.75 -1.44 -4.16
N ILE A 14 1.51 -0.98 -4.14
CA ILE A 14 0.34 -1.80 -3.82
C ILE A 14 -0.73 -1.56 -4.87
N GLY A 15 -1.28 -2.66 -5.40
CA GLY A 15 -2.35 -2.58 -6.38
C GLY A 15 -1.88 -2.75 -7.81
N PHE A 16 -0.59 -2.93 -8.04
CA PHE A 16 -0.04 -3.14 -9.37
C PHE A 16 0.20 -4.63 -9.67
N ASP A 17 -0.48 -5.51 -8.93
CA ASP A 17 -0.25 -6.94 -9.03
C ASP A 17 -0.57 -7.52 -10.41
N HIS A 18 -1.52 -6.92 -11.14
CA HIS A 18 -1.83 -7.37 -12.48
C HIS A 18 -0.69 -7.12 -13.45
N LEU A 19 0.01 -6.02 -13.27
CA LEU A 19 1.18 -5.73 -14.07
C LEU A 19 2.38 -6.54 -13.60
N SER A 20 2.49 -6.74 -12.29
CA SER A 20 3.64 -7.42 -11.70
C SER A 20 3.66 -8.90 -12.04
N SER A 21 2.49 -9.52 -12.25
CA SER A 21 2.47 -10.94 -12.62
C SER A 21 3.10 -11.19 -13.98
N LEU A 22 3.06 -10.20 -14.86
CA LEU A 22 3.73 -10.32 -16.14
C LEU A 22 5.24 -10.15 -16.01
N LEU A 23 5.66 -9.32 -15.05
CA LEU A 23 7.09 -9.08 -14.83
C LEU A 23 7.73 -10.16 -13.96
N ASP A 24 6.95 -10.82 -13.13
CA ASP A 24 7.45 -11.86 -12.24
C ASP A 24 7.95 -13.09 -13.00
N ALA A 25 7.42 -13.31 -14.19
CA ALA A 25 7.88 -14.39 -15.03
C ALA A 25 9.31 -14.15 -15.53
N VAL A 26 9.77 -12.91 -15.47
CA VAL A 26 11.06 -12.53 -16.01
C VAL A 26 12.15 -12.52 -14.94
N ASN A 27 11.78 -12.38 -13.67
CA ASN A 27 12.79 -12.09 -12.65
C ASN A 27 12.57 -12.83 -11.33
N ARG A 28 13.08 -14.03 -11.25
CA ARG A 28 12.97 -14.83 -10.01
C ARG A 28 14.25 -14.80 -9.19
N ASN A 29 14.88 -13.67 -9.08
CA ASN A 29 16.10 -13.61 -8.26
C ASN A 29 16.20 -12.27 -7.54
N ASP A 30 15.94 -12.29 -6.26
CA ASP A 30 16.86 -11.59 -5.38
C ASP A 30 16.41 -11.44 -3.95
N ALA A 31 17.27 -11.87 -3.07
CA ALA A 31 17.14 -11.65 -1.65
C ALA A 31 17.99 -10.43 -1.29
N THR A 32 17.42 -9.25 -1.42
CA THR A 32 18.04 -8.07 -0.83
C THR A 32 17.66 -8.01 0.64
N GLN A 33 18.57 -7.50 1.46
CA GLN A 33 18.33 -7.41 2.88
C GLN A 33 17.10 -6.55 3.16
N PRO A 34 16.17 -7.06 3.96
CA PRO A 34 14.97 -6.26 4.27
C PRO A 34 15.35 -5.05 5.11
N SER A 35 14.80 -3.91 4.74
CA SER A 35 14.98 -2.70 5.53
C SER A 35 14.05 -2.72 6.74
N TYR A 36 14.39 -1.96 7.76
CA TYR A 36 13.60 -1.89 8.96
C TYR A 36 12.42 -0.92 8.78
N PRO A 37 11.22 -1.29 9.24
CA PRO A 37 10.84 -2.56 9.84
C PRO A 37 10.48 -3.60 8.77
N PRO A 38 10.61 -4.90 9.08
CA PRO A 38 10.18 -5.92 8.13
C PRO A 38 8.69 -5.83 7.87
N TYR A 39 8.29 -6.12 6.64
CA TYR A 39 6.88 -6.06 6.29
C TYR A 39 6.55 -7.05 5.19
N ASN A 40 5.28 -7.42 5.14
CA ASN A 40 4.71 -8.24 4.08
C ASN A 40 3.64 -7.43 3.36
N ILE A 41 3.49 -7.65 2.08
CA ILE A 41 2.35 -7.17 1.32
C ILE A 41 1.65 -8.40 0.77
N GLU A 42 0.38 -8.56 1.10
CA GLU A 42 -0.38 -9.77 0.80
C GLU A 42 -1.64 -9.43 0.03
N LEU A 43 -1.90 -10.20 -1.00
CA LEU A 43 -3.19 -10.15 -1.72
C LEU A 43 -4.12 -11.13 -1.03
N ILE A 44 -5.07 -10.59 -0.24
CA ILE A 44 -5.98 -11.43 0.54
C ILE A 44 -7.10 -11.97 -0.35
N ASP A 45 -7.59 -11.13 -1.25
CA ASP A 45 -8.68 -11.47 -2.14
C ASP A 45 -8.52 -10.62 -3.39
N LYS A 46 -9.38 -10.80 -4.36
CA LYS A 46 -9.28 -10.18 -5.68
C LYS A 46 -8.93 -8.69 -5.62
N ASP A 47 -9.58 -7.95 -4.72
CA ASP A 47 -9.34 -6.52 -4.61
C ASP A 47 -9.03 -6.11 -3.18
N LYS A 48 -8.51 -7.04 -2.37
CA LYS A 48 -8.20 -6.78 -0.97
C LYS A 48 -6.75 -7.08 -0.68
N TYR A 49 -6.08 -6.14 -0.06
CA TYR A 49 -4.66 -6.27 0.26
C TYR A 49 -4.45 -6.03 1.75
N GLN A 50 -3.36 -6.56 2.25
CA GLN A 50 -2.97 -6.29 3.64
C GLN A 50 -1.46 -6.11 3.71
N ILE A 51 -1.06 -5.04 4.38
CA ILE A 51 0.34 -4.85 4.77
C ILE A 51 0.47 -5.29 6.21
N THR A 52 1.46 -6.12 6.50
CA THR A 52 1.77 -6.51 7.87
C THR A 52 3.19 -6.06 8.18
N MET A 53 3.36 -5.27 9.22
CA MET A 53 4.67 -4.75 9.61
C MET A 53 5.04 -5.28 10.99
N ALA A 54 6.24 -5.80 11.13
CA ALA A 54 6.74 -6.31 12.41
C ALA A 54 7.34 -5.15 13.18
N ILE A 55 6.58 -4.64 14.14
CA ILE A 55 6.97 -3.46 14.91
C ILE A 55 6.83 -3.72 16.40
N ALA A 56 7.38 -4.86 16.85
CA ALA A 56 7.37 -5.18 18.27
C ALA A 56 8.03 -4.07 19.08
N GLY A 57 7.42 -3.71 20.17
CA GLY A 57 7.94 -2.66 21.05
C GLY A 57 7.29 -1.30 20.85
N PHE A 58 6.52 -1.11 19.76
CA PHE A 58 5.79 0.13 19.55
C PHE A 58 4.39 0.04 20.12
N VAL A 59 3.94 1.15 20.69
CA VAL A 59 2.55 1.29 21.11
C VAL A 59 1.84 2.20 20.11
N GLU A 60 0.52 2.20 20.18
CA GLU A 60 -0.30 2.93 19.21
C GLU A 60 0.06 4.41 19.12
N ASP A 61 0.32 5.04 20.27
CA ASP A 61 0.63 6.47 20.30
C ASP A 61 1.97 6.82 19.63
N GLU A 62 2.82 5.82 19.41
CA GLU A 62 4.12 6.03 18.76
C GLU A 62 4.04 5.84 17.25
N LEU A 63 2.85 5.54 16.72
CA LEU A 63 2.67 5.24 15.31
C LEU A 63 1.75 6.28 14.67
N GLU A 64 2.08 6.61 13.42
CA GLU A 64 1.27 7.53 12.64
C GLU A 64 1.10 6.96 11.23
N LEU A 65 -0.13 6.88 10.78
CA LEU A 65 -0.46 6.45 9.42
C LEU A 65 -1.15 7.60 8.71
N GLN A 66 -0.68 7.90 7.50
CA GLN A 66 -1.25 8.99 6.72
C GLN A 66 -1.34 8.55 5.26
N SER A 67 -2.51 8.73 4.67
CA SER A 67 -2.70 8.44 3.26
C SER A 67 -2.98 9.75 2.53
N GLU A 68 -2.13 10.07 1.55
CA GLU A 68 -2.27 11.29 0.78
C GLU A 68 -1.78 11.06 -0.63
N LYS A 69 -2.60 11.47 -1.60
CA LYS A 69 -2.22 11.42 -3.02
C LYS A 69 -1.65 10.07 -3.43
N GLN A 70 -2.36 9.00 -3.07
CA GLN A 70 -1.97 7.64 -3.43
C GLN A 70 -0.66 7.19 -2.81
N THR A 71 -0.26 7.83 -1.71
CA THR A 71 0.90 7.41 -0.95
C THR A 71 0.47 7.16 0.49
N LEU A 72 0.74 5.96 0.97
CA LEU A 72 0.55 5.62 2.38
C LEU A 72 1.89 5.78 3.08
N THR A 73 1.92 6.63 4.09
CA THR A 73 3.12 6.84 4.89
C THR A 73 2.87 6.27 6.29
N VAL A 74 3.78 5.43 6.73
CA VAL A 74 3.74 4.85 8.07
C VAL A 74 4.99 5.33 8.81
N LYS A 75 4.78 6.01 9.93
CA LYS A 75 5.88 6.51 10.75
C LYS A 75 5.82 5.90 12.13
N GLY A 76 6.98 5.56 12.64
CA GLY A 76 7.12 5.12 14.01
C GLY A 76 8.15 5.98 14.72
N LYS A 77 7.76 6.57 15.85
CA LYS A 77 8.66 7.36 16.66
C LYS A 77 8.68 6.78 18.04
N LYS A 78 9.82 6.22 18.41
CA LYS A 78 9.98 5.58 19.70
C LYS A 78 10.20 6.63 20.77
N GLU A 79 9.34 6.62 21.77
CA GLU A 79 9.51 7.48 22.94
C GLU A 79 10.31 6.73 23.98
N GLY A 80 11.28 7.39 24.55
CA GLY A 80 12.13 6.78 25.55
C GLY A 80 13.51 6.49 24.99
N SER A 81 14.42 6.27 25.89
CA SER A 81 15.82 6.07 25.57
C SER A 81 16.31 4.72 26.04
N GLU A 82 17.17 4.11 25.25
CA GLU A 82 17.83 2.87 25.67
C GLU A 82 19.13 3.17 26.43
N GLU A 83 19.36 4.40 26.76
CA GLU A 83 20.55 4.80 27.51
C GLU A 83 20.57 4.08 28.88
N GLY A 84 21.73 3.58 29.21
CA GLY A 84 21.92 2.85 30.46
C GLY A 84 21.64 1.38 30.40
N ARG A 85 21.16 0.88 29.26
CA ARG A 85 20.92 -0.56 29.09
C ARG A 85 22.16 -1.21 28.48
N ASN A 86 22.56 -2.30 29.06
CA ASN A 86 23.73 -3.04 28.59
C ASN A 86 23.31 -4.37 27.99
N PHE A 87 23.25 -4.45 26.66
CA PHE A 87 22.86 -5.67 25.98
C PHE A 87 24.09 -6.58 25.76
N LEU A 88 24.00 -7.82 26.19
CA LEU A 88 24.99 -8.80 25.79
C LEU A 88 24.78 -9.21 24.33
N HIS A 89 23.55 -9.16 23.88
CA HIS A 89 23.18 -9.36 22.48
C HIS A 89 21.90 -8.56 22.22
N GLN A 90 21.86 -7.85 21.12
CA GLN A 90 20.66 -7.10 20.76
C GLN A 90 20.22 -7.47 19.35
N GLY A 91 19.20 -8.33 19.26
CA GLY A 91 18.59 -8.68 17.99
C GLY A 91 17.34 -7.89 17.68
N ILE A 92 16.74 -7.26 18.71
CA ILE A 92 15.56 -6.44 18.55
C ILE A 92 15.93 -4.99 18.86
N ALA A 93 15.85 -4.15 17.84
CA ALA A 93 16.12 -2.73 18.01
C ALA A 93 14.91 -1.94 17.53
N ALA A 94 14.06 -1.52 18.47
CA ALA A 94 12.91 -0.68 18.12
C ALA A 94 13.42 0.74 17.89
N ARG A 95 13.42 1.15 16.64
CA ARG A 95 13.98 2.45 16.24
C ARG A 95 13.00 3.21 15.37
N ASN A 96 13.21 4.50 15.29
CA ASN A 96 12.35 5.36 14.49
C ASN A 96 12.44 4.96 13.02
N PHE A 97 11.30 5.05 12.33
CA PHE A 97 11.26 4.70 10.92
C PHE A 97 10.20 5.53 10.21
N GLU A 98 10.37 5.61 8.90
CA GLU A 98 9.34 6.15 8.01
C GLU A 98 9.32 5.27 6.77
N ARG A 99 8.15 4.71 6.49
CA ARG A 99 7.98 3.83 5.34
C ARG A 99 6.86 4.35 4.47
N ARG A 100 7.12 4.46 3.17
CA ARG A 100 6.13 4.95 2.22
C ARG A 100 5.78 3.85 1.24
N PHE A 101 4.47 3.71 1.00
CA PHE A 101 3.95 2.75 0.05
C PHE A 101 3.18 3.49 -1.03
N GLN A 102 3.50 3.20 -2.30
CA GLN A 102 2.80 3.80 -3.42
C GLN A 102 1.56 2.96 -3.74
N LEU A 103 0.38 3.59 -3.74
CA LEU A 103 -0.89 2.91 -4.01
C LEU A 103 -1.29 3.14 -5.45
N ALA A 104 -1.77 2.09 -6.08
CA ALA A 104 -2.35 2.24 -7.41
C ALA A 104 -3.70 2.94 -7.32
N UNK A 105 -4.10 3.34 -8.30
CA UNK A 105 -5.25 4.04 -8.37
C UNK A 105 -6.38 3.30 -7.81
N HIS A 106 -7.11 3.78 -7.31
CA HIS A 106 -8.33 3.26 -6.73
C HIS A 106 -8.08 2.37 -5.51
N VAL A 107 -6.86 2.26 -5.04
CA VAL A 107 -6.56 1.53 -3.81
C VAL A 107 -6.66 2.50 -2.65
N GLU A 108 -7.45 2.12 -1.64
CA GLU A 108 -7.69 2.94 -0.46
C GLU A 108 -7.37 2.15 0.80
N VAL A 109 -6.90 2.86 1.82
CA VAL A 109 -6.68 2.27 3.14
C VAL A 109 -8.01 2.28 3.87
N VAL A 110 -8.45 1.10 4.33
CA VAL A 110 -9.74 1.00 5.03
C VAL A 110 -9.58 0.88 6.53
N GLY A 111 -8.41 0.55 7.02
CA GLY A 111 -8.21 0.48 8.46
C GLY A 111 -6.85 -0.07 8.82
N ALA A 112 -6.55 -0.02 10.11
CA ALA A 112 -5.31 -0.56 10.64
C ALA A 112 -5.53 -1.09 12.04
N THR A 113 -4.79 -2.14 12.39
CA THR A 113 -4.89 -2.78 13.70
C THR A 113 -3.50 -3.13 14.20
N LEU A 114 -3.23 -2.79 15.45
CA LEU A 114 -1.98 -3.16 16.09
C LEU A 114 -2.27 -4.27 17.09
N ALA A 115 -1.67 -5.43 16.86
CA ALA A 115 -1.90 -6.59 17.74
C ALA A 115 -0.67 -7.49 17.71
N ASN A 116 -0.26 -7.94 18.87
CA ASN A 116 0.81 -8.92 19.02
C ASN A 116 2.13 -8.49 18.36
N GLY A 117 2.42 -7.19 18.40
CA GLY A 117 3.65 -6.68 17.80
C GLY A 117 3.61 -6.52 16.30
N LEU A 118 2.44 -6.73 15.69
CA LEU A 118 2.27 -6.59 14.25
C LEU A 118 1.25 -5.50 13.95
N LEU A 119 1.60 -4.65 13.00
CA LEU A 119 0.67 -3.65 12.48
C LEU A 119 0.09 -4.18 11.19
N HIS A 120 -1.22 -4.39 11.17
CA HIS A 120 -1.95 -4.82 9.99
C HIS A 120 -2.66 -3.63 9.38
N ILE A 121 -2.40 -3.36 8.13
CA ILE A 121 -3.05 -2.27 7.40
C ILE A 121 -3.86 -2.88 6.27
N ASP A 122 -5.15 -2.66 6.28
CA ASP A 122 -6.05 -3.24 5.30
C ASP A 122 -6.35 -2.24 4.20
N LEU A 123 -6.23 -2.70 2.95
CA LEU A 123 -6.46 -1.87 1.78
C LEU A 123 -7.42 -2.57 0.83
N VAL A 124 -8.12 -1.78 0.05
CA VAL A 124 -9.09 -2.31 -0.91
C VAL A 124 -9.02 -1.49 -2.20
N ARG A 125 -9.16 -2.19 -3.33
CA ARG A 125 -9.30 -1.51 -4.61
C ARG A 125 -10.77 -1.27 -4.87
N VAL A 126 -11.15 -0.01 -5.02
CA VAL A 126 -12.54 0.37 -5.27
C VAL A 126 -12.61 0.99 -6.65
N ILE A 127 -13.10 0.20 -7.63
CA ILE A 127 -13.22 0.71 -8.98
C ILE A 127 -14.54 1.48 -9.08
N PRO A 128 -14.50 2.77 -9.48
CA PRO A 128 -15.74 3.53 -9.59
C PRO A 128 -16.71 2.91 -10.59
N GLU A 129 -18.00 3.08 -10.33
CA GLU A 129 -19.04 2.52 -11.19
C GLU A 129 -18.89 2.99 -12.63
N ALA A 130 -18.46 4.23 -12.83
CA ALA A 130 -18.30 4.80 -14.16
C ALA A 130 -17.17 4.13 -14.95
N MET A 131 -16.24 3.46 -14.29
CA MET A 131 -15.12 2.81 -14.94
C MET A 131 -15.29 1.29 -15.07
N ARG A 132 -16.41 0.76 -14.61
CA ARG A 132 -16.69 -0.67 -14.76
C ARG A 132 -17.20 -0.97 -16.16
N PRO A 133 -17.00 -2.21 -16.63
CA PRO A 133 -17.52 -2.58 -17.95
C PRO A 133 -19.03 -2.36 -18.03
N LYS A 134 -19.46 -1.83 -19.13
CA LYS A 134 -20.88 -1.57 -19.38
C LYS A 134 -21.35 -2.39 -20.58
N GLN A 135 -22.58 -2.90 -20.46
CA GLN A 135 -23.22 -3.54 -21.59
C GLN A 135 -23.80 -2.43 -22.48
N ILE A 136 -23.35 -2.37 -23.71
CA ILE A 136 -23.83 -1.35 -24.64
C ILE A 136 -24.90 -2.00 -25.54
N PRO A 137 -26.15 -1.56 -25.44
CA PRO A 137 -27.18 -2.10 -26.30
C PRO A 137 -27.01 -1.64 -27.74
N ILE A 138 -27.25 -2.54 -28.69
CA ILE A 138 -27.17 -2.23 -30.11
C ILE A 138 -28.55 -1.74 -30.56
N ASN A 139 -28.55 -0.70 -31.36
CA ASN A 139 -29.77 -0.11 -31.90
C ASN A 139 -30.67 0.52 -30.84
N ALA A 140 -30.11 0.94 -29.73
CA ALA A 140 -30.85 1.73 -28.75
C ALA A 140 -30.79 3.20 -29.11
N GLU A 141 -31.79 3.96 -28.66
CA GLU A 141 -31.78 5.40 -28.86
C GLU A 141 -30.59 6.05 -28.17
N LYS A 142 -29.92 6.91 -28.90
CA LYS A 142 -28.77 7.60 -28.31
C LYS A 142 -29.26 8.57 -27.22
N PRO A 143 -28.58 8.63 -26.10
CA PRO A 143 -28.96 9.60 -25.08
C PRO A 143 -28.79 11.01 -25.60
N LYS A 144 -29.74 11.88 -25.26
CA LYS A 144 -29.66 13.27 -25.64
C LYS A 144 -28.52 13.94 -24.87
N LEU A 145 -27.66 14.59 -25.63
CA LEU A 145 -26.55 15.33 -25.01
C LEU A 145 -27.12 16.58 -24.35
N VAL A 146 -27.00 16.66 -23.05
CA VAL A 146 -27.40 17.88 -22.35
C VAL A 146 -26.32 18.93 -22.59
N ASP A 147 -26.73 20.05 -23.20
CA ASP A 147 -25.81 21.14 -23.46
C ASP A 147 -25.57 21.92 -22.18
N LEU A 148 -24.47 21.59 -21.51
CA LEU A 148 -24.13 22.25 -20.25
C LEU A 148 -23.69 23.68 -20.43
N GLY A 149 -23.48 24.12 -21.68
CA GLY A 149 -23.06 25.48 -21.94
C GLY A 149 -24.14 26.52 -21.84
N LYS A 150 -25.40 26.11 -21.71
CA LYS A 150 -26.52 27.05 -21.67
C LYS A 150 -27.08 27.30 -20.28
N GLN A 151 -26.43 26.79 -19.26
CA GLN A 151 -26.94 26.96 -17.89
C GLN A 151 -26.32 28.13 -17.15
N SER A 152 -25.53 28.94 -17.81
CA SER A 152 -24.85 30.04 -17.13
C SER A 152 -25.53 31.38 -17.27
N ALA A 153 -26.66 31.45 -17.93
CA ALA A 153 -27.38 32.69 -18.08
C ALA A 153 -28.44 32.82 -16.97
N ALA A 154 -28.09 33.52 -15.92
CA ALA A 154 -29.01 33.80 -14.84
C ALA A 154 -29.32 35.30 -14.81
#